data_0327b79cf63b7ab5602ced4541c20f53
#
_entry.id   0327b79cf63b7ab5602ced4541c20f53
#
_cell.length_a   1.000
_cell.length_b   1.000
_cell.length_c   1.000
_cell.angle_alpha   90.00
_cell.angle_beta   90.00
_cell.angle_gamma   90.00
#
_symmetry.space_group_name_H-M   'P 1'
#
loop_
_entity.id
_entity.type
_entity.pdbx_description
1 polymer ?
#
loop_
_entity_poly.entity_id
_entity_poly.type
_entity_poly.pdbx_seq_one_letter_code
_entity_poly.pdbx_strand_id
1 'polypeptide(L)'
;MMCECNLVLLKVQDESEIEQLRLIRNACKNFMTRNTNEISKEQQLEWYKNIDKNFNKLYLLYDVIHGVALTPIGYGYIRVEDGAVLLTGGLIESQRGKGYGSILFNYLVKNSKVFNLPIKLELLKTNMVAFSIYNKIGFRVIGDDGKIIKMEYHYDSVI
;
A
#
# COMPACT_ATOMS: atom_id res chain seq x y z
N MET A 1 13.91 8.05 25.74
CA MET A 1 14.59 7.50 24.57
C MET A 1 13.58 7.29 23.46
N MET A 2 13.74 7.97 22.36
CA MET A 2 12.85 7.77 21.23
C MET A 2 13.18 6.48 20.52
N CYS A 3 12.17 5.60 20.37
CA CYS A 3 12.30 4.48 19.47
C CYS A 3 12.35 5.04 18.04
N GLU A 4 13.52 5.01 17.45
CA GLU A 4 13.62 5.28 16.03
C GLU A 4 12.86 4.18 15.29
N CYS A 5 11.88 4.61 14.51
CA CYS A 5 11.12 3.70 13.67
C CYS A 5 11.99 3.33 12.48
N ASN A 6 12.63 2.16 12.54
CA ASN A 6 13.53 1.68 11.50
C ASN A 6 12.75 0.89 10.44
N LEU A 7 11.74 1.53 9.85
CA LEU A 7 10.99 0.92 8.77
C LEU A 7 11.62 1.27 7.42
N VAL A 8 11.69 0.30 6.55
CA VAL A 8 12.17 0.48 5.18
C VAL A 8 11.22 -0.19 4.20
N LEU A 9 10.91 0.51 3.12
CA LEU A 9 10.11 -0.01 2.02
C LEU A 9 11.06 -0.42 0.89
N LEU A 10 11.09 -1.73 0.59
CA LEU A 10 11.96 -2.29 -0.44
C LEU A 10 11.12 -2.83 -1.59
N LYS A 11 11.59 -2.56 -2.82
CA LYS A 11 10.95 -3.06 -4.03
C LYS A 11 11.11 -4.57 -4.12
N VAL A 12 10.02 -5.26 -4.47
CA VAL A 12 10.03 -6.70 -4.71
C VAL A 12 10.89 -7.02 -5.93
N GLN A 13 11.78 -7.99 -5.81
CA GLN A 13 12.75 -8.34 -6.85
C GLN A 13 12.64 -9.78 -7.34
N ASP A 14 12.03 -10.69 -6.58
CA ASP A 14 11.99 -12.11 -6.93
C ASP A 14 10.68 -12.80 -6.51
N GLU A 15 10.54 -14.05 -6.93
CA GLU A 15 9.35 -14.85 -6.66
C GLU A 15 9.15 -15.19 -5.17
N SER A 16 10.24 -15.30 -4.41
CA SER A 16 10.16 -15.53 -2.97
C SER A 16 9.53 -14.35 -2.26
N GLU A 17 9.88 -13.14 -2.67
CA GLU A 17 9.30 -11.91 -2.11
C GLU A 17 7.85 -11.74 -2.53
N ILE A 18 7.49 -12.13 -3.76
CA ILE A 18 6.10 -12.13 -4.21
C ILE A 18 5.24 -13.07 -3.36
N GLU A 19 5.78 -14.22 -2.97
CA GLU A 19 5.06 -15.13 -2.09
C GLU A 19 4.81 -14.50 -0.72
N GLN A 20 5.79 -13.80 -0.16
CA GLN A 20 5.61 -13.09 1.10
C GLN A 20 4.56 -11.98 0.97
N LEU A 21 4.57 -11.25 -0.15
CA LEU A 21 3.57 -10.23 -0.42
C LEU A 21 2.16 -10.85 -0.49
N ARG A 22 2.02 -11.99 -1.16
CA ARG A 22 0.74 -12.70 -1.27
C ARG A 22 0.18 -13.03 0.12
N LEU A 23 1.01 -13.56 0.99
CA LEU A 23 0.58 -13.94 2.35
C LEU A 23 0.08 -12.73 3.13
N ILE A 24 0.79 -11.61 3.05
CA ILE A 24 0.38 -10.38 3.74
C ILE A 24 -0.90 -9.81 3.12
N ARG A 25 -0.97 -9.77 1.79
CA ARG A 25 -2.17 -9.30 1.08
C ARG A 25 -3.40 -10.13 1.45
N ASN A 26 -3.28 -11.46 1.51
CA ASN A 26 -4.38 -12.33 1.88
C ASN A 26 -4.81 -12.14 3.34
N ALA A 27 -3.87 -11.83 4.22
CA ALA A 27 -4.20 -11.46 5.61
C ALA A 27 -4.99 -10.15 5.70
N CYS A 28 -4.92 -9.31 4.66
CA CYS A 28 -5.64 -8.04 4.58
C CYS A 28 -6.94 -8.13 3.74
N LYS A 29 -7.36 -9.32 3.32
CA LYS A 29 -8.48 -9.48 2.38
C LYS A 29 -9.78 -8.81 2.83
N ASN A 30 -10.02 -8.73 4.14
CA ASN A 30 -11.22 -8.12 4.70
C ASN A 30 -11.28 -6.60 4.53
N PHE A 31 -10.17 -5.98 4.15
CA PHE A 31 -10.07 -4.54 3.87
C PHE A 31 -10.03 -4.23 2.39
N MET A 32 -10.07 -5.25 1.52
CA MET A 32 -10.02 -5.07 0.07
C MET A 32 -11.34 -4.53 -0.47
N THR A 33 -11.24 -3.66 -1.47
CA THR A 33 -12.40 -3.02 -2.10
C THR A 33 -12.78 -3.68 -3.43
N ARG A 34 -11.84 -4.32 -4.11
CA ARG A 34 -12.06 -4.92 -5.43
C ARG A 34 -12.04 -6.44 -5.38
N ASN A 35 -10.89 -7.04 -5.15
CA ASN A 35 -10.76 -8.49 -5.03
C ASN A 35 -10.70 -8.87 -3.56
N THR A 36 -11.80 -9.39 -3.03
CA THR A 36 -11.93 -9.79 -1.62
C THR A 36 -11.58 -11.25 -1.39
N ASN A 37 -11.25 -12.00 -2.44
CA ASN A 37 -10.89 -13.41 -2.36
C ASN A 37 -9.42 -13.59 -2.01
N GLU A 38 -9.10 -14.76 -1.46
CA GLU A 38 -7.70 -15.17 -1.35
C GLU A 38 -7.11 -15.42 -2.74
N ILE A 39 -5.85 -15.05 -2.89
CA ILE A 39 -5.10 -15.27 -4.11
C ILE A 39 -4.21 -16.49 -3.88
N SER A 40 -4.26 -17.47 -4.80
CA SER A 40 -3.38 -18.64 -4.73
C SER A 40 -1.96 -18.27 -5.14
N LYS A 41 -1.01 -19.14 -4.76
CA LYS A 41 0.40 -18.95 -5.13
C LYS A 41 0.57 -18.92 -6.65
N GLU A 42 -0.10 -19.81 -7.35
CA GLU A 42 -0.05 -19.90 -8.81
C GLU A 42 -0.60 -18.66 -9.48
N GLN A 43 -1.75 -18.16 -9.02
CA GLN A 43 -2.37 -16.94 -9.53
C GLN A 43 -1.44 -15.73 -9.36
N GLN A 44 -0.82 -15.60 -8.18
CA GLN A 44 0.05 -14.47 -7.88
C GLN A 44 1.32 -14.51 -8.74
N LEU A 45 1.93 -15.68 -8.89
CA LEU A 45 3.15 -15.83 -9.70
C LEU A 45 2.88 -15.55 -11.18
N GLU A 46 1.79 -16.07 -11.73
CA GLU A 46 1.42 -15.83 -13.11
C GLU A 46 1.15 -14.34 -13.36
N TRP A 47 0.38 -13.72 -12.46
CA TRP A 47 0.12 -12.28 -12.54
C TRP A 47 1.42 -11.47 -12.49
N TYR A 48 2.33 -11.80 -11.58
CA TYR A 48 3.60 -11.09 -11.42
C TYR A 48 4.47 -11.19 -12.66
N LYS A 49 4.47 -12.35 -13.33
CA LYS A 49 5.25 -12.55 -14.55
C LYS A 49 4.71 -11.73 -15.74
N ASN A 50 3.41 -11.47 -15.75
CA ASN A 50 2.73 -10.85 -16.90
C ASN A 50 2.49 -9.35 -16.75
N ILE A 51 2.64 -8.76 -15.56
CA ILE A 51 2.43 -7.32 -15.38
C ILE A 51 3.55 -6.50 -15.99
N ASP A 52 3.20 -5.31 -16.45
CA ASP A 52 4.18 -4.30 -16.82
C ASP A 52 4.75 -3.65 -15.55
N LYS A 53 6.01 -3.93 -15.26
CA LYS A 53 6.67 -3.47 -14.04
C LYS A 53 7.01 -1.98 -14.05
N ASN A 54 6.86 -1.31 -15.18
CA ASN A 54 6.97 0.15 -15.24
C ASN A 54 5.73 0.84 -14.67
N PHE A 55 4.55 0.19 -14.75
CA PHE A 55 3.27 0.71 -14.28
C PHE A 55 2.71 -0.03 -13.08
N ASN A 56 3.45 -1.01 -12.56
CA ASN A 56 3.08 -1.81 -11.40
C ASN A 56 4.30 -1.97 -10.52
N LYS A 57 4.34 -1.21 -9.42
CA LYS A 57 5.45 -1.21 -8.47
C LYS A 57 5.01 -1.91 -7.19
N LEU A 58 5.70 -2.98 -6.84
CA LEU A 58 5.39 -3.79 -5.67
C LEU A 58 6.49 -3.64 -4.62
N TYR A 59 6.08 -3.49 -3.37
CA TYR A 59 6.98 -3.25 -2.25
C TYR A 59 6.64 -4.13 -1.07
N LEU A 60 7.65 -4.44 -0.28
CA LEU A 60 7.49 -5.00 1.05
C LEU A 60 8.04 -4.01 2.07
N LEU A 61 7.32 -3.88 3.18
CA LEU A 61 7.72 -3.03 4.30
C LEU A 61 8.39 -3.91 5.36
N TYR A 62 9.60 -3.54 5.72
CA TYR A 62 10.39 -4.27 6.72
C TYR A 62 10.62 -3.40 7.95
N ASP A 63 10.61 -4.07 9.10
CA ASP A 63 11.15 -3.52 10.34
C ASP A 63 12.62 -3.94 10.39
N VAL A 64 13.51 -2.95 10.37
CA VAL A 64 14.95 -3.19 10.30
C VAL A 64 15.54 -3.18 11.70
N ILE A 65 16.21 -4.28 12.08
CA ILE A 65 16.91 -4.41 13.34
C ILE A 65 18.41 -4.49 13.06
N HIS A 66 19.19 -3.62 13.67
CA HIS A 66 20.66 -3.57 13.52
C HIS A 66 21.11 -3.56 12.04
N GLY A 67 20.40 -2.83 11.19
CA GLY A 67 20.70 -2.73 9.76
C GLY A 67 20.32 -3.94 8.92
N VAL A 68 19.63 -4.92 9.49
CA VAL A 68 19.20 -6.14 8.79
C VAL A 68 17.68 -6.12 8.63
N ALA A 69 17.22 -6.19 7.37
CA ALA A 69 15.80 -6.39 7.06
C ALA A 69 15.45 -7.84 7.38
N LEU A 70 14.51 -8.04 8.30
CA LEU A 70 14.04 -9.35 8.72
C LEU A 70 12.78 -9.74 7.94
N THR A 71 11.76 -10.22 8.65
CA THR A 71 10.48 -10.59 8.05
C THR A 71 9.69 -9.35 7.66
N PRO A 72 9.07 -9.31 6.47
CA PRO A 72 8.25 -8.17 6.08
C PRO A 72 6.98 -8.09 6.93
N ILE A 73 6.59 -6.88 7.29
CA ILE A 73 5.43 -6.60 8.14
C ILE A 73 4.27 -5.97 7.38
N GLY A 74 4.48 -5.60 6.13
CA GLY A 74 3.46 -4.99 5.29
C GLY A 74 3.84 -5.04 3.82
N TYR A 75 2.91 -4.64 2.98
CA TYR A 75 3.13 -4.54 1.54
C TYR A 75 2.57 -3.23 1.00
N GLY A 76 3.08 -2.81 -0.15
CA GLY A 76 2.56 -1.68 -0.88
C GLY A 76 2.54 -1.96 -2.37
N TYR A 77 1.55 -1.40 -3.03
CA TYR A 77 1.37 -1.56 -4.47
C TYR A 77 1.02 -0.20 -5.07
N ILE A 78 1.82 0.23 -6.03
CA ILE A 78 1.58 1.41 -6.84
C ILE A 78 1.23 0.95 -8.24
N ARG A 79 0.01 1.23 -8.69
CA ARG A 79 -0.47 0.87 -10.02
C ARG A 79 -0.82 2.13 -10.79
N VAL A 80 -0.31 2.23 -12.01
CA VAL A 80 -0.68 3.31 -12.93
C VAL A 80 -1.71 2.75 -13.91
N GLU A 81 -2.90 3.33 -13.91
CA GLU A 81 -4.04 2.86 -14.71
C GLU A 81 -4.95 4.04 -15.02
N ASP A 82 -5.40 4.13 -16.25
CA ASP A 82 -6.38 5.14 -16.70
C ASP A 82 -6.00 6.59 -16.33
N GLY A 83 -4.72 6.92 -16.47
CA GLY A 83 -4.23 8.28 -16.22
C GLY A 83 -4.13 8.65 -14.74
N ALA A 84 -4.15 7.70 -13.85
CA ALA A 84 -4.01 7.92 -12.41
C ALA A 84 -3.13 6.87 -11.76
N VAL A 85 -2.57 7.22 -10.61
CA VAL A 85 -1.89 6.27 -9.73
C VAL A 85 -2.91 5.76 -8.71
N LEU A 86 -3.00 4.45 -8.57
CA LEU A 86 -3.83 3.80 -7.55
C LEU A 86 -2.92 3.14 -6.52
N LEU A 87 -3.16 3.44 -5.24
CA LEU A 87 -2.40 2.89 -4.14
C LEU A 87 -3.17 1.80 -3.41
N THR A 88 -2.47 0.72 -3.08
CA THR A 88 -2.97 -0.32 -2.19
C THR A 88 -1.86 -0.70 -1.24
N GLY A 89 -2.21 -1.08 -0.04
CA GLY A 89 -1.22 -1.53 0.93
C GLY A 89 -1.89 -2.00 2.21
N GLY A 90 -1.12 -2.69 3.04
CA GLY A 90 -1.61 -3.17 4.31
C GLY A 90 -0.49 -3.71 5.18
N LEU A 91 -0.84 -3.96 6.43
CA LEU A 91 0.06 -4.47 7.46
C LEU A 91 -0.46 -5.79 7.99
N ILE A 92 0.45 -6.66 8.44
CA ILE A 92 0.04 -7.84 9.20
C ILE A 92 -0.63 -7.40 10.51
N GLU A 93 -1.54 -8.20 11.03
CA GLU A 93 -2.39 -7.82 12.16
C GLU A 93 -1.57 -7.39 13.39
N SER A 94 -0.52 -8.14 13.72
CA SER A 94 0.33 -7.86 14.87
C SER A 94 1.06 -6.51 14.82
N GLN A 95 1.13 -5.90 13.66
CA GLN A 95 1.85 -4.63 13.44
C GLN A 95 0.92 -3.44 13.23
N ARG A 96 -0.38 -3.65 13.37
CA ARG A 96 -1.37 -2.58 13.27
C ARG A 96 -1.45 -1.79 14.58
N GLY A 97 -1.93 -0.55 14.50
CA GLY A 97 -2.10 0.31 15.67
C GLY A 97 -0.83 0.94 16.21
N LYS A 98 0.28 0.89 15.47
CA LYS A 98 1.58 1.44 15.86
C LYS A 98 1.99 2.68 15.05
N GLY A 99 1.12 3.18 14.18
CA GLY A 99 1.44 4.30 13.29
C GLY A 99 2.17 3.90 12.01
N TYR A 100 2.39 2.62 11.77
CA TYR A 100 3.13 2.13 10.60
C TYR A 100 2.37 2.30 9.28
N GLY A 101 1.03 2.32 9.33
CA GLY A 101 0.21 2.59 8.15
C GLY A 101 0.46 3.97 7.57
N SER A 102 0.60 4.98 8.41
CA SER A 102 0.97 6.33 7.98
C SER A 102 2.33 6.36 7.29
N ILE A 103 3.30 5.65 7.86
CA ILE A 103 4.65 5.57 7.29
C ILE A 103 4.61 4.88 5.92
N LEU A 104 3.92 3.75 5.82
CA LEU A 104 3.76 3.00 4.57
C LEU A 104 3.17 3.90 3.47
N PHE A 105 2.03 4.53 3.75
CA PHE A 105 1.35 5.33 2.72
C PHE A 105 2.07 6.64 2.41
N ASN A 106 2.80 7.23 3.35
CA ASN A 106 3.68 8.36 3.04
C ASN A 106 4.78 7.95 2.06
N TYR A 107 5.39 6.78 2.23
CA TYR A 107 6.35 6.24 1.27
C TYR A 107 5.72 6.01 -0.10
N LEU A 108 4.53 5.42 -0.14
CA LEU A 108 3.84 5.16 -1.41
C LEU A 108 3.51 6.46 -2.15
N VAL A 109 3.02 7.47 -1.45
CA VAL A 109 2.76 8.80 -2.04
C VAL A 109 4.05 9.40 -2.58
N LYS A 110 5.11 9.38 -1.79
CA LYS A 110 6.41 9.92 -2.22
C LYS A 110 6.92 9.24 -3.49
N ASN A 111 6.85 7.91 -3.54
CA ASN A 111 7.30 7.14 -4.70
C ASN A 111 6.38 7.32 -5.91
N SER A 112 5.14 7.71 -5.70
CA SER A 112 4.16 7.91 -6.77
C SER A 112 4.31 9.26 -7.48
N LYS A 113 4.95 10.24 -6.85
CA LYS A 113 5.07 11.59 -7.40
C LYS A 113 5.86 11.65 -8.71
N VAL A 114 6.72 10.67 -8.96
CA VAL A 114 7.50 10.59 -10.19
C VAL A 114 6.63 10.44 -11.44
N PHE A 115 5.41 9.92 -11.29
CA PHE A 115 4.49 9.71 -12.41
C PHE A 115 3.78 11.01 -12.83
N ASN A 116 3.78 12.01 -11.97
CA ASN A 116 3.10 13.31 -12.21
C ASN A 116 1.64 13.14 -12.62
N LEU A 117 0.93 12.23 -11.94
CA LEU A 117 -0.47 11.90 -12.18
C LEU A 117 -1.26 12.05 -10.87
N PRO A 118 -2.59 12.18 -10.94
CA PRO A 118 -3.41 12.11 -9.73
C PRO A 118 -3.16 10.81 -8.98
N ILE A 119 -3.03 10.90 -7.66
CA ILE A 119 -2.81 9.74 -6.78
C ILE A 119 -4.11 9.46 -6.05
N LYS A 120 -4.64 8.26 -6.24
CA LYS A 120 -5.95 7.86 -5.72
C LYS A 120 -5.85 6.58 -4.91
N LEU A 121 -6.82 6.37 -4.04
CA LEU A 121 -7.01 5.11 -3.34
C LEU A 121 -8.49 4.91 -3.03
N GLU A 122 -8.82 3.68 -2.68
CA GLU A 122 -10.15 3.28 -2.24
C GLU A 122 -10.06 2.63 -0.88
N LEU A 123 -11.11 2.79 -0.08
CA LEU A 123 -11.24 2.10 1.20
C LEU A 123 -12.70 1.76 1.47
N LEU A 124 -12.91 0.74 2.29
CA LEU A 124 -14.26 0.44 2.79
C LEU A 124 -14.70 1.57 3.72
N LYS A 125 -15.94 2.01 3.58
CA LYS A 125 -16.50 3.08 4.42
C LYS A 125 -16.44 2.75 5.92
N THR A 126 -16.46 1.47 6.26
CA THR A 126 -16.32 0.99 7.63
C THR A 126 -14.90 1.04 8.18
N ASN A 127 -13.90 1.23 7.31
CA ASN A 127 -12.50 1.26 7.72
C ASN A 127 -12.09 2.66 8.15
N MET A 128 -12.56 3.07 9.33
CA MET A 128 -12.34 4.43 9.85
C MET A 128 -10.88 4.68 10.23
N VAL A 129 -10.13 3.64 10.59
CA VAL A 129 -8.71 3.76 10.89
C VAL A 129 -7.94 4.19 9.64
N ALA A 130 -8.18 3.51 8.52
CA ALA A 130 -7.57 3.88 7.24
C ALA A 130 -7.99 5.27 6.80
N PHE A 131 -9.27 5.62 6.92
CA PHE A 131 -9.78 6.94 6.59
C PHE A 131 -9.00 8.04 7.32
N SER A 132 -8.82 7.87 8.62
CA SER A 132 -8.08 8.82 9.46
C SER A 132 -6.63 8.97 8.99
N ILE A 133 -5.96 7.86 8.66
CA ILE A 133 -4.58 7.87 8.16
C ILE A 133 -4.50 8.64 6.84
N TYR A 134 -5.36 8.31 5.89
CA TYR A 134 -5.33 8.94 4.56
C TYR A 134 -5.67 10.42 4.62
N ASN A 135 -6.64 10.79 5.45
CA ASN A 135 -7.02 12.19 5.62
C ASN A 135 -5.86 13.03 6.18
N LYS A 136 -5.10 12.48 7.14
CA LYS A 136 -3.93 13.17 7.70
C LYS A 136 -2.80 13.33 6.71
N ILE A 137 -2.62 12.36 5.81
CA ILE A 137 -1.57 12.41 4.78
C ILE A 137 -1.89 13.49 3.74
N GLY A 138 -3.16 13.77 3.50
CA GLY A 138 -3.58 14.78 2.54
C GLY A 138 -4.55 14.28 1.48
N PHE A 139 -5.11 13.08 1.65
CA PHE A 139 -6.16 12.60 0.76
C PHE A 139 -7.50 13.25 1.11
N ARG A 140 -8.31 13.49 0.09
CA ARG A 140 -9.66 14.05 0.22
C ARG A 140 -10.65 13.16 -0.51
N VAL A 141 -11.86 13.07 0.02
CA VAL A 141 -12.94 12.28 -0.57
C VAL A 141 -13.34 12.85 -1.92
N ILE A 142 -13.35 12.01 -2.95
CA ILE A 142 -13.83 12.35 -4.29
C ILE A 142 -15.06 11.53 -4.68
N GLY A 143 -15.40 10.51 -3.94
CA GLY A 143 -16.59 9.71 -4.17
C GLY A 143 -16.91 8.82 -2.97
N ASP A 144 -18.19 8.54 -2.79
CA ASP A 144 -18.72 7.68 -1.72
C ASP A 144 -20.00 7.04 -2.23
N ASP A 145 -19.97 5.72 -2.44
CA ASP A 145 -21.16 4.99 -2.92
C ASP A 145 -21.96 4.33 -1.79
N GLY A 146 -21.63 4.67 -0.53
CA GLY A 146 -22.24 4.09 0.66
C GLY A 146 -21.51 2.86 1.20
N LYS A 147 -20.61 2.27 0.43
CA LYS A 147 -19.82 1.09 0.79
C LYS A 147 -18.33 1.33 0.64
N ILE A 148 -17.93 1.98 -0.45
CA ILE A 148 -16.55 2.28 -0.78
C ILE A 148 -16.39 3.79 -0.88
N ILE A 149 -15.34 4.31 -0.22
CA ILE A 149 -14.93 5.70 -0.34
C ILE A 149 -13.73 5.75 -1.29
N LYS A 150 -13.77 6.69 -2.23
CA LYS A 150 -12.65 7.00 -3.11
C LYS A 150 -12.03 8.31 -2.66
N MET A 151 -10.70 8.33 -2.57
CA MET A 151 -9.96 9.52 -2.16
C MET A 151 -8.86 9.83 -3.15
N GLU A 152 -8.53 11.11 -3.24
CA GLU A 152 -7.44 11.60 -4.08
C GLU A 152 -6.49 12.44 -3.24
N TYR A 153 -5.19 12.24 -3.45
CA TYR A 153 -4.16 13.03 -2.78
C TYR A 153 -4.18 14.46 -3.30
N HIS A 154 -4.28 15.39 -2.39
CA HIS A 154 -4.26 16.80 -2.72
C HIS A 154 -2.83 17.31 -2.64
N TYR A 155 -2.21 17.56 -3.79
CA TYR A 155 -0.89 18.15 -3.83
C TYR A 155 -0.95 19.56 -3.21
N ASP A 156 -0.08 19.81 -2.24
CA ASP A 156 0.03 21.16 -1.70
C ASP A 156 0.49 22.10 -2.80
N SER A 157 -0.30 23.16 -3.01
CA SER A 157 0.15 24.22 -3.89
C SER A 157 1.25 24.98 -3.18
N VAL A 158 2.47 24.70 -3.54
CA VAL A 158 3.62 25.49 -3.09
C VAL A 158 3.60 26.80 -3.84
N ILE A 159 3.36 27.82 -3.10
CA ILE A 159 3.45 29.18 -3.64
C ILE A 159 4.91 29.63 -3.56
#